data_3ee8143084f36e54024252adb35c760c
#
_entry.id   3ee8143084f36e54024252adb35c760c
#
_cell.length_a   1.000
_cell.length_b   1.000
_cell.length_c   1.000
_cell.angle_alpha   90.00
_cell.angle_beta   90.00
_cell.angle_gamma   90.00
#
_symmetry.space_group_name_H-M   'P 1'
#
loop_
_entity.id
_entity.type
_entity.pdbx_description
1 polymer ?
#
loop_
_entity_poly.entity_id
_entity_poly.type
_entity_poly.pdbx_seq_one_letter_code
_entity_poly.pdbx_strand_id
1 'polypeptide(L)'
;VYSRNEKKRNEFVSRVSSKLNIELKASSNSKSCVNDSDIVITVTNSSEPVLDSKWLKPNIFVSAVGSNHWQRRELDQMTIEKARFIVVDNLEQAKEECGDLIWAASKGKFRWNTVVELKDIVTKNRTIPNGNGIVLFESQGTGIEDIAPAMWVYNAASELGLGEKLPF
;
A
#
# COMPACT_ATOMS: atom_id res chain seq x y z
N VAL A 1 3.61 6.55 -12.74
CA VAL A 1 4.16 6.95 -11.43
C VAL A 1 4.00 8.45 -11.24
N TYR A 2 3.59 8.86 -10.04
CA TYR A 2 3.50 10.26 -9.65
C TYR A 2 4.21 10.52 -8.33
N SER A 3 4.88 11.64 -8.21
CA SER A 3 5.33 12.26 -6.95
C SER A 3 5.40 13.77 -7.14
N ARG A 4 5.34 14.54 -6.05
CA ARG A 4 5.36 16.01 -6.08
C ARG A 4 6.63 16.58 -6.72
N ASN A 5 7.77 15.91 -6.52
CA ASN A 5 9.04 16.33 -7.10
C ASN A 5 9.22 15.75 -8.50
N GLU A 6 9.08 16.60 -9.53
CA GLU A 6 9.15 16.19 -10.93
C GLU A 6 10.51 15.59 -11.30
N LYS A 7 11.61 16.22 -10.86
CA LYS A 7 12.96 15.73 -11.14
C LYS A 7 13.16 14.32 -10.60
N LYS A 8 12.84 14.08 -9.33
CA LYS A 8 12.96 12.75 -8.70
C LYS A 8 12.04 11.72 -9.36
N ARG A 9 10.84 12.12 -9.78
CA ARG A 9 9.89 11.25 -10.49
C ARG A 9 10.47 10.81 -11.83
N ASN A 10 11.03 11.73 -12.63
CA ASN A 10 11.63 11.42 -13.92
C ASN A 10 12.90 10.58 -13.77
N GLU A 11 13.75 10.89 -12.79
CA GLU A 11 14.93 10.08 -12.45
C GLU A 11 14.53 8.64 -12.05
N PHE A 12 13.48 8.47 -11.25
CA PHE A 12 12.96 7.16 -10.87
C PHE A 12 12.50 6.38 -12.10
N VAL A 13 11.69 6.98 -12.97
CA VAL A 13 11.19 6.34 -14.19
C VAL A 13 12.36 5.91 -15.08
N SER A 14 13.31 6.79 -15.34
CA SER A 14 14.49 6.49 -16.17
C SER A 14 15.30 5.32 -15.58
N ARG A 15 15.62 5.37 -14.30
CA ARG A 15 16.40 4.34 -13.62
C ARG A 15 15.72 2.97 -13.57
N VAL A 16 14.41 2.95 -13.34
CA VAL A 16 13.67 1.69 -13.20
C VAL A 16 13.34 1.11 -14.57
N SER A 17 12.98 1.92 -15.56
CA SER A 17 12.75 1.46 -16.93
C SER A 17 13.96 0.77 -17.55
N SER A 18 15.16 1.23 -17.17
CA SER A 18 16.41 0.60 -17.65
C SER A 18 16.68 -0.80 -17.05
N LYS A 19 16.02 -1.13 -15.93
CA LYS A 19 16.20 -2.39 -15.20
C LYS A 19 15.07 -3.39 -15.42
N LEU A 20 13.88 -2.91 -15.66
CA LEU A 20 12.68 -3.71 -15.82
C LEU A 20 12.22 -3.66 -17.28
N ASN A 21 11.83 -4.81 -17.82
CA ASN A 21 11.26 -4.87 -19.17
C ASN A 21 9.76 -4.53 -19.14
N ILE A 22 9.41 -3.39 -18.53
CA ILE A 22 8.04 -2.87 -18.44
C ILE A 22 8.01 -1.39 -18.81
N GLU A 23 6.89 -0.95 -19.36
CA GLU A 23 6.68 0.46 -19.63
C GLU A 23 6.37 1.23 -18.35
N LEU A 24 7.16 2.26 -18.03
CA LEU A 24 6.93 3.18 -16.93
C LEU A 24 6.71 4.59 -17.47
N LYS A 25 5.67 5.26 -16.95
CA LYS A 25 5.33 6.64 -17.32
C LYS A 25 5.34 7.56 -16.10
N ALA A 26 5.98 8.71 -16.24
CA ALA A 26 5.87 9.80 -15.29
C ALA A 26 4.58 10.57 -15.55
N SER A 27 3.65 10.56 -14.61
CA SER A 27 2.39 11.32 -14.73
C SER A 27 2.57 12.74 -14.21
N SER A 28 1.85 13.70 -14.79
CA SER A 28 1.94 15.12 -14.41
C SER A 28 1.23 15.43 -13.07
N ASN A 29 0.23 14.63 -12.70
CA ASN A 29 -0.53 14.79 -11.46
C ASN A 29 -1.06 13.43 -10.96
N SER A 30 -1.55 13.37 -9.72
CA SER A 30 -2.07 12.16 -9.10
C SER A 30 -3.28 11.60 -9.84
N LYS A 31 -4.22 12.45 -10.29
CA LYS A 31 -5.40 12.01 -11.01
C LYS A 31 -5.02 11.25 -12.30
N SER A 32 -4.15 11.82 -13.13
CA SER A 32 -3.72 11.17 -14.37
C SER A 32 -2.89 9.90 -14.12
N CYS A 33 -2.25 9.79 -12.94
CA CYS A 33 -1.51 8.60 -12.56
C CYS A 33 -2.41 7.39 -12.29
N VAL A 34 -3.59 7.61 -11.69
CA VAL A 34 -4.47 6.54 -11.22
C VAL A 34 -5.67 6.28 -12.13
N ASN A 35 -5.94 7.20 -13.07
CA ASN A 35 -7.06 7.04 -14.00
C ASN A 35 -6.88 5.76 -14.83
N ASP A 36 -7.96 4.99 -14.98
CA ASP A 36 -8.01 3.71 -15.70
C ASP A 36 -7.07 2.60 -15.17
N SER A 37 -6.49 2.78 -13.98
CA SER A 37 -5.68 1.76 -13.33
C SER A 37 -6.52 0.60 -12.77
N ASP A 38 -5.99 -0.61 -12.80
CA ASP A 38 -6.56 -1.79 -12.15
C ASP A 38 -6.03 -1.94 -10.72
N ILE A 39 -4.81 -1.45 -10.50
CA ILE A 39 -4.13 -1.44 -9.21
C ILE A 39 -3.59 -0.03 -8.96
N VAL A 40 -3.87 0.51 -7.79
CA VAL A 40 -3.29 1.76 -7.29
C VAL A 40 -2.50 1.49 -6.03
N ILE A 41 -1.27 2.01 -5.96
CA ILE A 41 -0.43 1.93 -4.77
C ILE A 41 -0.15 3.36 -4.31
N THR A 42 -0.48 3.68 -3.06
CA THR A 42 -0.07 4.91 -2.40
C THR A 42 1.00 4.58 -1.36
N VAL A 43 2.11 5.31 -1.41
CA VAL A 43 3.26 5.12 -0.51
C VAL A 43 3.91 6.47 -0.25
N THR A 44 3.14 7.36 0.36
CA THR A 44 3.57 8.73 0.66
C THR A 44 3.66 8.98 2.16
N ASN A 45 4.24 10.08 2.54
CA ASN A 45 4.23 10.58 3.91
C ASN A 45 3.24 11.73 4.09
N SER A 46 2.19 11.77 3.28
CA SER A 46 1.20 12.84 3.34
C SER A 46 0.38 12.78 4.63
N SER A 47 0.00 13.93 5.15
CA SER A 47 -0.99 14.08 6.23
C SER A 47 -2.38 14.40 5.70
N GLU A 48 -2.51 14.61 4.39
CA GLU A 48 -3.78 14.86 3.71
C GLU A 48 -3.95 13.90 2.53
N PRO A 49 -5.19 13.54 2.18
CA PRO A 49 -5.48 12.62 1.10
C PRO A 49 -4.81 13.00 -0.22
N VAL A 50 -4.15 12.04 -0.85
CA VAL A 50 -3.51 12.16 -2.17
C VAL A 50 -4.27 11.40 -3.25
N LEU A 51 -5.23 10.56 -2.86
CA LEU A 51 -6.12 9.78 -3.71
C LEU A 51 -7.57 10.21 -3.48
N ASP A 52 -8.30 10.48 -4.56
CA ASP A 52 -9.73 10.77 -4.57
C ASP A 52 -10.47 9.59 -5.22
N SER A 53 -11.47 9.05 -4.53
CA SER A 53 -12.31 7.94 -5.00
C SER A 53 -12.97 8.18 -6.36
N LYS A 54 -13.18 9.44 -6.75
CA LYS A 54 -13.77 9.82 -8.05
C LYS A 54 -12.85 9.53 -9.23
N TRP A 55 -11.56 9.28 -8.99
CA TRP A 55 -10.59 8.97 -10.04
C TRP A 55 -10.47 7.46 -10.28
N LEU A 56 -11.07 6.65 -9.41
CA LEU A 56 -10.93 5.21 -9.40
C LEU A 56 -11.99 4.53 -10.27
N LYS A 57 -11.60 3.43 -10.89
CA LYS A 57 -12.54 2.52 -11.55
C LYS A 57 -13.50 1.88 -10.52
N PRO A 58 -14.69 1.44 -10.96
CA PRO A 58 -15.62 0.72 -10.10
C PRO A 58 -15.03 -0.53 -9.44
N ASN A 59 -14.13 -1.23 -10.16
CA ASN A 59 -13.46 -2.44 -9.67
C ASN A 59 -11.96 -2.21 -9.67
N ILE A 60 -11.41 -1.99 -8.49
CA ILE A 60 -10.00 -1.66 -8.33
C ILE A 60 -9.43 -2.25 -7.05
N PHE A 61 -8.16 -2.61 -7.10
CA PHE A 61 -7.37 -2.89 -5.92
C PHE A 61 -6.57 -1.65 -5.53
N VAL A 62 -6.68 -1.22 -4.29
CA VAL A 62 -5.91 -0.12 -3.71
C VAL A 62 -5.03 -0.66 -2.60
N SER A 63 -3.72 -0.44 -2.69
CA SER A 63 -2.75 -0.73 -1.64
C SER A 63 -2.24 0.58 -1.07
N ALA A 64 -2.67 0.92 0.14
CA ALA A 64 -2.25 2.11 0.86
C ALA A 64 -1.20 1.74 1.90
N VAL A 65 0.03 2.22 1.73
CA VAL A 65 1.20 1.81 2.52
C VAL A 65 1.84 2.99 3.27
N GLY A 66 1.44 4.21 2.94
CA GLY A 66 2.03 5.41 3.53
C GLY A 66 1.36 5.90 4.81
N SER A 67 0.16 5.41 5.12
CA SER A 67 -0.63 5.80 6.29
C SER A 67 -0.26 5.00 7.56
N ASN A 68 1.04 4.83 7.82
CA ASN A 68 1.58 4.08 8.95
C ASN A 68 1.83 4.95 10.20
N HIS A 69 1.03 5.96 10.40
CA HIS A 69 1.03 6.82 11.58
C HIS A 69 -0.33 7.52 11.67
N TRP A 70 -0.93 7.58 12.84
CA TRP A 70 -2.29 8.09 13.05
C TRP A 70 -2.56 9.51 12.49
N GLN A 71 -1.52 10.33 12.31
CA GLN A 71 -1.62 11.66 11.69
C GLN A 71 -1.47 11.66 10.17
N ARG A 72 -1.16 10.53 9.54
CA ARG A 72 -0.96 10.42 8.09
C ARG A 72 -2.23 9.94 7.42
N ARG A 73 -2.48 10.47 6.23
CA ARG A 73 -3.61 10.04 5.40
C ARG A 73 -3.22 10.11 3.94
N GLU A 74 -3.57 9.07 3.21
CA GLU A 74 -3.38 9.00 1.76
C GLU A 74 -4.71 8.95 1.02
N LEU A 75 -5.77 8.45 1.66
CA LEU A 75 -7.06 8.19 1.05
C LEU A 75 -8.10 9.22 1.47
N ASP A 76 -8.99 9.57 0.54
CA ASP A 76 -10.20 10.29 0.89
C ASP A 76 -11.20 9.39 1.62
N GLN A 77 -12.09 9.98 2.39
CA GLN A 77 -13.11 9.26 3.16
C GLN A 77 -13.96 8.33 2.28
N MET A 78 -14.30 8.80 1.09
CA MET A 78 -15.16 8.05 0.17
C MET A 78 -14.49 6.79 -0.39
N THR A 79 -13.17 6.74 -0.49
CA THR A 79 -12.43 5.53 -0.85
C THR A 79 -12.66 4.44 0.19
N ILE A 80 -12.61 4.79 1.49
CA ILE A 80 -12.84 3.85 2.59
C ILE A 80 -14.32 3.44 2.65
N GLU A 81 -15.25 4.39 2.54
CA GLU A 81 -16.69 4.10 2.55
C GLU A 81 -17.14 3.20 1.40
N LYS A 82 -16.52 3.34 0.23
CA LYS A 82 -16.80 2.53 -0.96
C LYS A 82 -16.05 1.21 -0.99
N ALA A 83 -15.11 1.00 -0.08
CA ALA A 83 -14.38 -0.26 -0.02
C ALA A 83 -15.33 -1.39 0.38
N ARG A 84 -15.52 -2.35 -0.54
CA ARG A 84 -16.33 -3.55 -0.28
C ARG A 84 -15.61 -4.59 0.57
N PHE A 85 -14.28 -4.48 0.64
CA PHE A 85 -13.43 -5.37 1.41
C PHE A 85 -12.17 -4.65 1.83
N ILE A 86 -11.85 -4.71 3.12
CA ILE A 86 -10.70 -4.03 3.71
C ILE A 86 -9.83 -5.07 4.41
N VAL A 87 -8.56 -5.08 4.06
CA VAL A 87 -7.53 -5.94 4.63
C VAL A 87 -6.46 -5.08 5.29
N VAL A 88 -5.95 -5.51 6.42
CA VAL A 88 -4.81 -4.90 7.13
C VAL A 88 -3.76 -5.95 7.45
N ASP A 89 -2.53 -5.54 7.71
CA ASP A 89 -1.46 -6.45 8.15
C ASP A 89 -1.82 -7.08 9.50
N ASN A 90 -2.11 -6.21 10.48
CA ASN A 90 -2.49 -6.57 11.83
C ASN A 90 -3.57 -5.61 12.32
N LEU A 91 -4.66 -6.14 12.86
CA LEU A 91 -5.82 -5.34 13.25
C LEU A 91 -5.55 -4.43 14.45
N GLU A 92 -4.83 -4.92 15.45
CA GLU A 92 -4.55 -4.12 16.65
C GLU A 92 -3.58 -2.98 16.32
N GLN A 93 -2.53 -3.25 15.54
CA GLN A 93 -1.62 -2.22 15.05
C GLN A 93 -2.35 -1.19 14.17
N ALA A 94 -3.22 -1.63 13.27
CA ALA A 94 -3.98 -0.72 12.43
C ALA A 94 -4.89 0.24 13.21
N LYS A 95 -5.46 -0.21 14.35
CA LYS A 95 -6.24 0.65 15.25
C LYS A 95 -5.42 1.77 15.90
N GLU A 96 -4.11 1.58 16.04
CA GLU A 96 -3.20 2.55 16.65
C GLU A 96 -2.49 3.43 15.62
N GLU A 97 -2.19 2.90 14.44
CA GLU A 97 -1.28 3.52 13.48
C GLU A 97 -1.94 3.90 12.14
N CYS A 98 -2.98 3.18 11.67
CA CYS A 98 -3.58 3.46 10.37
C CYS A 98 -4.40 4.75 10.37
N GLY A 99 -3.78 5.86 10.01
CA GLY A 99 -4.41 7.17 10.06
C GLY A 99 -5.64 7.29 9.16
N ASP A 100 -5.65 6.65 8.01
CA ASP A 100 -6.81 6.62 7.10
C ASP A 100 -8.03 5.98 7.77
N LEU A 101 -7.86 4.79 8.34
CA LEU A 101 -8.95 4.06 8.99
C LEU A 101 -9.36 4.68 10.34
N ILE A 102 -8.39 5.15 11.14
CA ILE A 102 -8.64 5.84 12.42
C ILE A 102 -9.50 7.08 12.17
N TRP A 103 -9.14 7.88 11.17
CA TRP A 103 -9.88 9.08 10.84
C TRP A 103 -11.29 8.75 10.34
N ALA A 104 -11.47 7.77 9.46
CA ALA A 104 -12.77 7.33 8.99
C ALA A 104 -13.65 6.79 10.13
N ALA A 105 -13.07 6.02 11.06
CA ALA A 105 -13.76 5.52 12.26
C ALA A 105 -14.23 6.67 13.17
N SER A 106 -13.39 7.69 13.38
CA SER A 106 -13.72 8.86 14.20
C SER A 106 -14.92 9.67 13.64
N LYS A 107 -15.19 9.58 12.34
CA LYS A 107 -16.33 10.18 11.66
C LYS A 107 -17.56 9.26 11.60
N GLY A 108 -17.48 8.07 12.17
CA GLY A 108 -18.57 7.08 12.12
C GLY A 108 -18.82 6.49 10.72
N LYS A 109 -17.85 6.58 9.83
CA LYS A 109 -17.94 6.17 8.43
C LYS A 109 -17.29 4.83 8.13
N PHE A 110 -16.71 4.21 9.14
CA PHE A 110 -16.00 2.95 9.08
C PHE A 110 -16.16 2.19 10.40
N ARG A 111 -16.16 0.85 10.33
CA ARG A 111 -16.27 -0.03 11.50
C ARG A 111 -15.17 -1.09 11.47
N TRP A 112 -14.40 -1.16 12.52
CA TRP A 112 -13.29 -2.11 12.68
C TRP A 112 -13.67 -3.58 12.57
N ASN A 113 -14.91 -3.96 12.90
CA ASN A 113 -15.38 -5.33 12.80
C ASN A 113 -15.59 -5.83 11.35
N THR A 114 -15.43 -4.96 10.36
CA THR A 114 -15.51 -5.32 8.94
C THR A 114 -14.14 -5.61 8.32
N VAL A 115 -13.06 -5.37 9.07
CA VAL A 115 -11.68 -5.56 8.62
C VAL A 115 -11.24 -7.00 8.74
N VAL A 116 -10.45 -7.46 7.78
CA VAL A 116 -9.84 -8.80 7.77
C VAL A 116 -8.33 -8.64 7.85
N GLU A 117 -7.65 -9.50 8.58
CA GLU A 117 -6.19 -9.51 8.60
C GLU A 117 -5.62 -10.28 7.42
N LEU A 118 -4.48 -9.81 6.90
CA LEU A 118 -3.79 -10.41 5.75
C LEU A 118 -3.50 -11.91 5.98
N LYS A 119 -3.17 -12.30 7.21
CA LYS A 119 -2.93 -13.71 7.55
C LYS A 119 -4.11 -14.61 7.23
N ASP A 120 -5.35 -14.13 7.40
CA ASP A 120 -6.55 -14.93 7.13
C ASP A 120 -6.78 -15.12 5.62
N ILE A 121 -6.33 -14.17 4.81
CA ILE A 121 -6.35 -14.32 3.35
C ILE A 121 -5.28 -15.30 2.88
N VAL A 122 -4.04 -15.16 3.38
CA VAL A 122 -2.91 -16.00 2.99
C VAL A 122 -3.12 -17.46 3.41
N THR A 123 -3.69 -17.70 4.59
CA THR A 123 -4.00 -19.05 5.08
C THR A 123 -5.31 -19.62 4.52
N LYS A 124 -6.01 -18.87 3.65
CA LYS A 124 -7.30 -19.23 3.05
C LYS A 124 -8.45 -19.40 4.04
N ASN A 125 -8.33 -18.88 5.26
CA ASN A 125 -9.41 -18.82 6.23
C ASN A 125 -10.51 -17.83 5.82
N ARG A 126 -10.12 -16.85 5.00
CA ARG A 126 -11.01 -15.87 4.37
C ARG A 126 -10.70 -15.74 2.89
N THR A 127 -11.71 -15.44 2.11
CA THR A 127 -11.57 -15.14 0.68
C THR A 127 -12.12 -13.75 0.39
N ILE A 128 -11.50 -13.08 -0.57
CA ILE A 128 -12.02 -11.80 -1.06
C ILE A 128 -13.33 -12.11 -1.81
N PRO A 129 -14.47 -11.57 -1.38
CA PRO A 129 -15.75 -11.86 -2.03
C PRO A 129 -15.74 -11.40 -3.50
N ASN A 130 -16.41 -12.13 -4.37
CA ASN A 130 -16.66 -11.64 -5.73
C ASN A 130 -17.58 -10.43 -5.69
N GLY A 131 -17.44 -9.52 -6.63
CA GLY A 131 -18.31 -8.34 -6.74
C GLY A 131 -17.57 -7.09 -7.18
N ASN A 132 -18.35 -6.05 -7.44
CA ASN A 132 -17.87 -4.74 -7.83
C ASN A 132 -17.54 -3.89 -6.60
N GLY A 133 -16.52 -3.05 -6.69
CA GLY A 133 -16.12 -2.12 -5.64
C GLY A 133 -14.62 -2.16 -5.38
N ILE A 134 -14.18 -1.32 -4.47
CA ILE A 134 -12.79 -1.19 -4.09
C ILE A 134 -12.43 -2.33 -3.15
N VAL A 135 -11.35 -3.05 -3.43
CA VAL A 135 -10.63 -3.89 -2.47
C VAL A 135 -9.47 -3.05 -1.95
N LEU A 136 -9.48 -2.78 -0.66
CA LEU A 136 -8.50 -1.94 -0.01
C LEU A 136 -7.58 -2.78 0.88
N PHE A 137 -6.28 -2.64 0.70
CA PHE A 137 -5.27 -3.13 1.61
C PHE A 137 -4.56 -1.94 2.25
N GLU A 138 -4.58 -1.90 3.56
CA GLU A 138 -3.90 -0.89 4.38
C GLU A 138 -2.74 -1.56 5.13
N SER A 139 -1.52 -1.19 4.79
CA SER A 139 -0.31 -1.73 5.40
C SER A 139 0.34 -0.68 6.30
N GLN A 140 0.63 -1.11 7.53
CA GLN A 140 1.44 -0.34 8.47
C GLN A 140 2.86 -0.89 8.56
N GLY A 141 3.08 -2.07 7.98
CA GLY A 141 4.33 -2.82 8.05
C GLY A 141 4.47 -3.58 9.36
N THR A 142 4.86 -4.83 9.29
CA THR A 142 5.11 -5.68 10.46
C THR A 142 6.53 -6.20 10.46
N GLY A 143 7.12 -6.43 11.65
CA GLY A 143 8.49 -6.93 11.74
C GLY A 143 8.72 -8.26 11.03
N ILE A 144 7.69 -9.09 10.88
CA ILE A 144 7.80 -10.35 10.13
C ILE A 144 7.97 -10.11 8.62
N GLU A 145 7.38 -9.04 8.09
CA GLU A 145 7.52 -8.64 6.68
C GLU A 145 8.93 -8.14 6.35
N ASP A 146 9.66 -7.64 7.33
CA ASP A 146 11.07 -7.28 7.20
C ASP A 146 12.00 -8.50 7.38
N ILE A 147 11.75 -9.31 8.40
CA ILE A 147 12.64 -10.44 8.76
C ILE A 147 12.59 -11.54 7.70
N ALA A 148 11.42 -11.87 7.16
CA ALA A 148 11.30 -12.94 6.17
C ALA A 148 12.13 -12.68 4.89
N PRO A 149 12.01 -11.52 4.22
CA PRO A 149 12.86 -11.21 3.06
C PRO A 149 14.32 -11.00 3.45
N ALA A 150 14.62 -10.45 4.65
CA ALA A 150 15.99 -10.32 5.11
C ALA A 150 16.69 -11.69 5.27
N MET A 151 15.99 -12.69 5.83
CA MET A 151 16.51 -14.06 5.92
C MET A 151 16.73 -14.69 4.54
N TRP A 152 15.80 -14.46 3.62
CA TRP A 152 15.94 -14.97 2.25
C TRP A 152 17.17 -14.36 1.55
N VAL A 153 17.35 -13.04 1.66
CA VAL A 153 18.52 -12.33 1.10
C VAL A 153 19.81 -12.79 1.76
N TYR A 154 19.82 -12.95 3.09
CA TYR A 154 20.98 -13.45 3.83
C TYR A 154 21.40 -14.85 3.38
N ASN A 155 20.46 -15.77 3.25
CA ASN A 155 20.75 -17.13 2.80
C ASN A 155 21.29 -17.15 1.37
N ALA A 156 20.63 -16.43 0.45
CA ALA A 156 21.07 -16.34 -0.95
C ALA A 156 22.48 -15.71 -1.06
N ALA A 157 22.75 -14.65 -0.32
CA ALA A 157 24.07 -14.02 -0.30
C ALA A 157 25.14 -14.96 0.25
N SER A 158 24.82 -15.73 1.32
CA SER A 158 25.74 -16.70 1.93
C SER A 158 26.07 -17.82 0.96
N GLU A 159 25.08 -18.36 0.24
CA GLU A 159 25.29 -19.41 -0.79
C GLU A 159 26.15 -18.92 -1.95
N LEU A 160 26.03 -17.66 -2.33
CA LEU A 160 26.82 -17.03 -3.39
C LEU A 160 28.20 -16.54 -2.92
N GLY A 161 28.53 -16.68 -1.63
CA GLY A 161 29.76 -16.16 -1.05
C GLY A 161 29.86 -14.63 -1.05
N LEU A 162 28.72 -13.94 -1.05
CA LEU A 162 28.64 -12.48 -1.01
C LEU A 162 28.63 -11.98 0.43
N GLY A 163 29.22 -10.81 0.61
CA GLY A 163 29.32 -10.15 1.93
C GLY A 163 30.66 -10.45 2.61
N GLU A 164 30.84 -9.83 3.78
CA GLU A 164 32.05 -9.93 4.59
C GLU A 164 31.68 -10.41 5.99
N LYS A 165 32.42 -11.38 6.52
CA LYS A 165 32.25 -11.81 7.90
C LYS A 165 32.87 -10.79 8.86
N LEU A 166 32.06 -10.27 9.74
CA LEU A 166 32.52 -9.36 10.76
C LEU A 166 33.18 -10.14 11.92
N PRO A 167 34.13 -9.52 12.63
CA PRO A 167 34.94 -10.20 13.66
C PRO A 167 34.26 -10.38 15.02
N PHE A 168 32.93 -10.47 15.05
CA PHE A 168 32.18 -10.74 16.29
C PHE A 168 31.14 -11.83 16.11
#